data_7d8017e36365ce1589e88998f6f50dbb
#
_entry.id   7d8017e36365ce1589e88998f6f50dbb
#
_cell.length_a   1.000
_cell.length_b   1.000
_cell.length_c   1.000
_cell.angle_alpha   90.00
_cell.angle_beta   90.00
_cell.angle_gamma   90.00
#
_symmetry.space_group_name_H-M   'P 1'
#
loop_
_entity.id
_entity.type
_entity.pdbx_description
1 polymer ?
#
loop_
_entity_poly.entity_id
_entity_poly.type
_entity_poly.pdbx_seq_one_letter_code
_entity_poly.pdbx_strand_id
1 'polypeptide(L)'
;MRILIANSSPDPIYEQILRQVKAQIIAGDLREGEALPSIRKLAQDLQISVITTKRAYDELEAEGFIDTVAGKGTFVAAQNAEFLREKRMKVVEEKLAEAVSEAQMMGLGYPQLSEMLRLLCEEGS
;
A
#
# COMPACT_ATOMS: atom_id res chain seq x y z
N MET A 1 -5.41 -7.10 7.33
CA MET A 1 -4.07 -6.50 7.07
C MET A 1 -3.04 -7.61 6.92
N ARG A 2 -2.23 -7.50 5.91
CA ARG A 2 -1.20 -8.51 5.63
C ARG A 2 0.14 -7.83 5.44
N ILE A 3 1.11 -8.14 6.31
CA ILE A 3 2.45 -7.56 6.27
C ILE A 3 3.48 -8.67 6.07
N LEU A 4 4.36 -8.47 5.10
CA LEU A 4 5.48 -9.37 4.82
C LEU A 4 6.79 -8.61 5.04
N ILE A 5 7.64 -9.14 5.91
CA ILE A 5 8.93 -8.53 6.21
C ILE A 5 10.01 -9.24 5.42
N ALA A 6 10.81 -8.46 4.67
CA ALA A 6 11.94 -8.97 3.92
C ALA A 6 13.24 -8.53 4.62
N ASN A 7 13.92 -9.48 5.26
CA ASN A 7 15.17 -9.20 5.98
C ASN A 7 16.32 -8.84 5.02
N SER A 8 16.22 -9.28 3.77
CA SER A 8 17.22 -8.99 2.74
C SER A 8 17.03 -7.62 2.10
N SER A 9 15.91 -6.94 2.38
CA SER A 9 15.66 -5.60 1.85
C SER A 9 16.56 -4.57 2.53
N PRO A 10 17.07 -3.56 1.79
CA PRO A 10 17.82 -2.46 2.39
C PRO A 10 16.92 -1.51 3.22
N ASP A 11 15.60 -1.61 3.06
CA ASP A 11 14.67 -0.75 3.79
C ASP A 11 14.55 -1.18 5.25
N PRO A 12 14.57 -0.24 6.20
CA PRO A 12 14.29 -0.54 7.60
C PRO A 12 12.93 -1.23 7.77
N ILE A 13 12.80 -2.07 8.77
CA ILE A 13 11.56 -2.83 9.01
C ILE A 13 10.36 -1.89 9.19
N TYR A 14 10.52 -0.78 9.94
CA TYR A 14 9.40 0.14 10.15
C TYR A 14 8.91 0.75 8.83
N GLU A 15 9.80 1.02 7.88
CA GLU A 15 9.41 1.53 6.56
C GLU A 15 8.68 0.49 5.74
N GLN A 16 9.05 -0.78 5.86
CA GLN A 16 8.35 -1.86 5.18
C GLN A 16 6.91 -1.97 5.66
N ILE A 17 6.70 -1.85 6.98
CA ILE A 17 5.36 -1.84 7.57
C ILE A 17 4.57 -0.63 7.09
N LEU A 18 5.16 0.55 7.23
CA LEU A 18 4.55 1.82 6.85
C LEU A 18 4.07 1.80 5.40
N ARG A 19 4.94 1.38 4.50
CA ARG A 19 4.65 1.32 3.06
C ARG A 19 3.54 0.34 2.72
N GLN A 20 3.56 -0.84 3.33
CA GLN A 20 2.55 -1.86 3.07
C GLN A 20 1.17 -1.48 3.61
N VAL A 21 1.10 -0.88 4.79
CA VAL A 21 -0.17 -0.41 5.34
C VAL A 21 -0.74 0.71 4.46
N LYS A 22 0.07 1.68 4.07
CA LYS A 22 -0.36 2.75 3.17
C LYS A 22 -0.90 2.19 1.85
N ALA A 23 -0.18 1.24 1.26
CA ALA A 23 -0.58 0.63 -0.01
C ALA A 23 -1.94 -0.06 0.12
N GLN A 24 -2.18 -0.78 1.21
CA GLN A 24 -3.45 -1.46 1.43
C GLN A 24 -4.60 -0.49 1.65
N ILE A 25 -4.37 0.62 2.33
CA ILE A 25 -5.38 1.67 2.51
C ILE A 25 -5.68 2.34 1.18
N ILE A 26 -4.65 2.70 0.42
CA ILE A 26 -4.81 3.35 -0.89
C ILE A 26 -5.54 2.43 -1.87
N ALA A 27 -5.23 1.14 -1.86
CA ALA A 27 -5.88 0.15 -2.73
C ALA A 27 -7.32 -0.17 -2.31
N GLY A 28 -7.72 0.19 -1.10
CA GLY A 28 -9.04 -0.12 -0.59
C GLY A 28 -9.16 -1.48 0.09
N ASP A 29 -8.04 -2.19 0.25
CA ASP A 29 -8.00 -3.47 0.97
C ASP A 29 -8.22 -3.29 2.47
N LEU A 30 -7.77 -2.16 3.01
CA LEU A 30 -8.08 -1.71 4.35
C LEU A 30 -9.03 -0.52 4.24
N ARG A 31 -10.20 -0.64 4.84
CA ARG A 31 -11.27 0.36 4.72
C ARG A 31 -11.32 1.28 5.94
N GLU A 32 -11.84 2.48 5.75
CA GLU A 32 -12.09 3.44 6.82
C GLU A 32 -12.84 2.77 7.96
N GLY A 33 -12.37 2.98 9.18
CA GLY A 33 -12.97 2.43 10.40
C GLY A 33 -12.59 1.00 10.71
N GLU A 34 -11.88 0.33 9.81
CA GLU A 34 -11.43 -1.05 10.05
C GLU A 34 -10.39 -1.09 11.17
N ALA A 35 -10.56 -2.02 12.10
CA ALA A 35 -9.64 -2.19 13.23
C ALA A 35 -8.33 -2.80 12.76
N LEU A 36 -7.22 -2.23 13.22
CA LEU A 36 -5.88 -2.76 12.98
C LEU A 36 -5.42 -3.54 14.23
N PRO A 37 -4.49 -4.49 14.08
CA PRO A 37 -3.94 -5.15 15.26
C PRO A 37 -3.23 -4.14 16.17
N SER A 38 -3.20 -4.41 17.46
CA SER A 38 -2.44 -3.59 18.40
C SER A 38 -0.95 -3.65 18.06
N ILE A 39 -0.19 -2.66 18.51
CA ILE A 39 1.26 -2.63 18.33
C ILE A 39 1.90 -3.93 18.85
N ARG A 40 1.50 -4.38 20.04
CA ARG A 40 2.02 -5.62 20.61
C ARG A 40 1.67 -6.84 19.77
N LYS A 41 0.42 -6.92 19.32
CA LYS A 41 -0.03 -8.05 18.51
C LYS A 41 0.73 -8.13 17.20
N LEU A 42 0.87 -7.01 16.52
CA LEU A 42 1.60 -6.97 15.25
C LEU A 42 3.08 -7.30 15.45
N ALA A 43 3.71 -6.74 16.47
CA ALA A 43 5.10 -7.05 16.80
C ALA A 43 5.30 -8.53 17.06
N GLN A 44 4.38 -9.13 17.81
CA GLN A 44 4.40 -10.56 18.11
C GLN A 44 4.22 -11.40 16.84
N ASP A 45 3.25 -11.06 16.02
CA ASP A 45 2.96 -11.81 14.79
C ASP A 45 4.12 -11.75 13.79
N LEU A 46 4.79 -10.59 13.70
CA LEU A 46 5.92 -10.40 12.80
C LEU A 46 7.27 -10.77 13.42
N GLN A 47 7.30 -11.10 14.70
CA GLN A 47 8.51 -11.41 15.46
C GLN A 47 9.54 -10.27 15.38
N ILE A 48 9.08 -9.05 15.61
CA ILE A 48 9.89 -7.83 15.62
C ILE A 48 9.71 -7.08 16.94
N SER A 49 10.51 -6.03 17.15
CA SER A 49 10.42 -5.26 18.39
C SER A 49 9.14 -4.40 18.42
N VAL A 50 8.63 -4.19 19.62
CA VAL A 50 7.50 -3.28 19.86
C VAL A 50 7.89 -1.85 19.47
N ILE A 51 9.14 -1.45 19.71
CA ILE A 51 9.64 -0.11 19.38
C ILE A 51 9.56 0.14 17.87
N THR A 52 9.99 -0.82 17.06
CA THR A 52 9.93 -0.72 15.60
C THR A 52 8.49 -0.62 15.10
N THR A 53 7.61 -1.45 15.64
CA THR A 53 6.18 -1.45 15.28
C THR A 53 5.53 -0.13 15.69
N LYS A 54 5.83 0.37 16.89
CA LYS A 54 5.32 1.64 17.38
C LYS A 54 5.75 2.79 16.46
N ARG A 55 7.00 2.79 16.02
CA ARG A 55 7.50 3.82 15.09
C ARG A 55 6.68 3.85 13.79
N ALA A 56 6.39 2.69 13.23
CA ALA A 56 5.58 2.61 12.02
C ALA A 56 4.17 3.17 12.26
N TYR A 57 3.53 2.79 13.37
CA TYR A 57 2.20 3.28 13.71
C TYR A 57 2.18 4.77 14.00
N ASP A 58 3.18 5.29 14.70
CA ASP A 58 3.28 6.72 14.98
C ASP A 58 3.38 7.53 13.68
N GLU A 59 4.16 7.06 12.72
CA GLU A 59 4.28 7.73 11.42
C GLU A 59 2.99 7.63 10.60
N LEU A 60 2.32 6.47 10.62
CA LEU A 60 1.03 6.31 9.94
C LEU A 60 -0.02 7.26 10.53
N GLU A 61 -0.04 7.42 11.84
CA GLU A 61 -0.95 8.34 12.51
C GLU A 61 -0.62 9.79 12.17
N ALA A 62 0.66 10.15 12.20
CA ALA A 62 1.12 11.50 11.84
C ALA A 62 0.76 11.87 10.41
N GLU A 63 0.77 10.91 9.49
CA GLU A 63 0.40 11.13 8.10
C GLU A 63 -1.11 11.02 7.83
N GLY A 64 -1.90 10.73 8.85
CA GLY A 64 -3.35 10.70 8.74
C GLY A 64 -3.94 9.39 8.21
N PHE A 65 -3.17 8.32 8.16
CA PHE A 65 -3.66 7.03 7.67
C PHE A 65 -4.40 6.21 8.72
N ILE A 66 -4.04 6.38 9.99
CA ILE A 66 -4.67 5.64 11.09
C ILE A 66 -4.97 6.58 12.25
N ASP A 67 -5.92 6.16 13.09
CA ASP A 67 -6.31 6.85 14.32
C ASP A 67 -6.19 5.91 15.50
N THR A 68 -5.63 6.39 16.60
CA THR A 68 -5.61 5.68 17.87
C THR A 68 -6.71 6.25 18.77
N VAL A 69 -7.62 5.39 19.19
CA VAL A 69 -8.73 5.76 20.07
C VAL A 69 -8.49 5.14 21.44
N ALA A 70 -8.28 5.99 22.43
CA ALA A 70 -7.98 5.54 23.80
C ALA A 70 -9.02 4.55 24.31
N GLY A 71 -8.55 3.40 24.80
CA GLY A 71 -9.41 2.34 25.34
C GLY A 71 -10.14 1.50 24.29
N LYS A 72 -10.01 1.83 23.00
CA LYS A 72 -10.70 1.10 21.92
C LYS A 72 -9.77 0.48 20.89
N GLY A 73 -8.60 1.06 20.64
CA GLY A 73 -7.62 0.52 19.72
C GLY A 73 -7.23 1.46 18.60
N THR A 74 -6.69 0.88 17.54
CA THR A 74 -6.21 1.59 16.36
C THR A 74 -7.08 1.23 15.16
N PHE A 75 -7.43 2.23 14.39
CA PHE A 75 -8.37 2.07 13.26
C PHE A 75 -7.86 2.82 12.03
N VAL A 76 -8.28 2.36 10.87
CA VAL A 76 -8.01 3.08 9.62
C VAL A 76 -8.79 4.40 9.66
N ALA A 77 -8.08 5.51 9.47
CA ALA A 77 -8.67 6.85 9.48
C ALA A 77 -9.43 7.14 8.19
N ALA A 78 -10.37 8.09 8.27
CA ALA A 78 -11.04 8.62 7.10
C ALA A 78 -10.03 9.28 6.17
N GLN A 79 -10.11 8.99 4.87
CA GLN A 79 -9.22 9.55 3.87
C GLN A 79 -9.94 10.55 2.98
N ASN A 80 -9.23 11.58 2.55
CA ASN A 80 -9.74 12.51 1.55
C ASN A 80 -9.88 11.78 0.21
N ALA A 81 -11.08 11.83 -0.39
CA ALA A 81 -11.37 11.11 -1.62
C ALA A 81 -10.49 11.55 -2.80
N GLU A 82 -10.22 12.85 -2.92
CA GLU A 82 -9.33 13.38 -3.96
C GLU A 82 -7.90 12.88 -3.77
N PHE A 83 -7.41 12.94 -2.55
CA PHE A 83 -6.07 12.45 -2.21
C PHE A 83 -5.92 10.98 -2.58
N LEU A 84 -6.89 10.13 -2.21
CA LEU A 84 -6.87 8.71 -2.56
C LEU A 84 -6.92 8.51 -4.07
N ARG A 85 -7.75 9.29 -4.77
CA ARG A 85 -7.85 9.19 -6.23
C ARG A 85 -6.51 9.50 -6.89
N GLU A 86 -5.85 10.58 -6.48
CA GLU A 86 -4.54 10.95 -7.01
C GLU A 86 -3.50 9.86 -6.76
N LYS A 87 -3.48 9.29 -5.55
CA LYS A 87 -2.56 8.21 -5.22
C LYS A 87 -2.81 6.95 -6.04
N ARG A 88 -4.07 6.60 -6.26
CA ARG A 88 -4.45 5.46 -7.09
C ARG A 88 -4.08 5.67 -8.56
N MET A 89 -4.30 6.89 -9.07
CA MET A 89 -3.91 7.24 -10.43
C MET A 89 -2.40 7.13 -10.62
N LYS A 90 -1.63 7.56 -9.63
CA LYS A 90 -0.18 7.44 -9.67
C LYS A 90 0.27 5.97 -9.75
N VAL A 91 -0.40 5.08 -9.04
CA VAL A 91 -0.12 3.64 -9.12
C VAL A 91 -0.40 3.12 -10.54
N VAL A 92 -1.51 3.53 -11.15
CA VAL A 92 -1.83 3.15 -12.54
C VAL A 92 -0.74 3.64 -13.49
N GLU A 93 -0.33 4.91 -13.36
CA GLU A 93 0.74 5.48 -14.20
C GLU A 93 2.06 4.70 -14.03
N GLU A 94 2.42 4.34 -12.82
CA GLU A 94 3.62 3.55 -12.56
C GLU A 94 3.57 2.18 -13.21
N LYS A 95 2.41 1.51 -13.14
CA LYS A 95 2.22 0.21 -13.78
C LYS A 95 2.27 0.30 -15.30
N LEU A 96 1.69 1.35 -15.87
CA LEU A 96 1.77 1.60 -17.30
C LEU A 96 3.20 1.89 -17.74
N ALA A 97 3.94 2.66 -16.96
CA ALA A 97 5.35 2.96 -17.24
C ALA A 97 6.21 1.69 -17.21
N GLU A 98 5.97 0.81 -16.25
CA GLU A 98 6.64 -0.49 -16.18
C GLU A 98 6.33 -1.33 -17.42
N ALA A 99 5.04 -1.38 -17.83
CA ALA A 99 4.62 -2.11 -19.01
C ALA A 99 5.28 -1.57 -20.28
N VAL A 100 5.37 -0.25 -20.42
CA VAL A 100 6.05 0.40 -21.56
C VAL A 100 7.52 0.02 -21.59
N SER A 101 8.21 0.04 -20.44
CA SER A 101 9.62 -0.35 -20.37
C SER A 101 9.83 -1.80 -20.80
N GLU A 102 9.00 -2.71 -20.33
CA GLU A 102 9.07 -4.12 -20.70
C GLU A 102 8.82 -4.31 -22.21
N ALA A 103 7.81 -3.61 -22.74
CA ALA A 103 7.49 -3.68 -24.16
C ALA A 103 8.64 -3.19 -25.04
N GLN A 104 9.30 -2.11 -24.64
CA GLN A 104 10.44 -1.57 -25.36
C GLN A 104 11.60 -2.57 -25.44
N MET A 105 11.82 -3.32 -24.38
CA MET A 105 12.85 -4.37 -24.35
C MET A 105 12.54 -5.50 -25.33
N MET A 106 11.28 -5.74 -25.64
CA MET A 106 10.84 -6.75 -26.59
C MET A 106 10.62 -6.21 -28.02
N GLY A 107 10.78 -4.91 -28.21
CA GLY A 107 10.48 -4.27 -29.48
C GLY A 107 9.00 -4.09 -29.78
N LEU A 108 8.13 -4.17 -28.78
CA LEU A 108 6.70 -3.91 -28.95
C LEU A 108 6.45 -2.39 -28.91
N GLY A 109 5.71 -1.90 -29.90
CA GLY A 109 5.36 -0.48 -30.00
C GLY A 109 3.97 -0.18 -29.49
N TYR A 110 3.60 1.09 -29.63
CA TYR A 110 2.29 1.58 -29.21
C TYR A 110 1.11 0.78 -29.80
N PRO A 111 1.10 0.41 -31.09
CA PRO A 111 -0.04 -0.34 -31.64
C PRO A 111 -0.29 -1.66 -30.92
N GLN A 112 0.75 -2.41 -30.61
CA GLN A 112 0.64 -3.68 -29.91
C GLN A 112 0.19 -3.48 -28.46
N LEU A 113 0.80 -2.51 -27.77
CA LEU A 113 0.43 -2.18 -26.39
C LEU A 113 -1.01 -1.69 -26.28
N SER A 114 -1.42 -0.84 -27.22
CA SER A 114 -2.78 -0.31 -27.27
C SER A 114 -3.81 -1.42 -27.43
N GLU A 115 -3.54 -2.40 -28.30
CA GLU A 115 -4.43 -3.54 -28.48
C GLU A 115 -4.50 -4.43 -27.24
N MET A 116 -3.37 -4.70 -26.60
CA MET A 116 -3.32 -5.45 -25.35
C MET A 116 -4.14 -4.76 -24.26
N LEU A 117 -3.98 -3.45 -24.13
CA LEU A 117 -4.70 -2.65 -23.16
C LEU A 117 -6.21 -2.69 -23.41
N ARG A 118 -6.61 -2.56 -24.69
CA ARG A 118 -8.03 -2.64 -25.07
C ARG A 118 -8.65 -3.97 -24.67
N LEU A 119 -7.96 -5.08 -24.95
CA LEU A 119 -8.43 -6.42 -24.60
C LEU A 119 -8.55 -6.61 -23.08
N LEU A 120 -7.56 -6.13 -22.33
CA LEU A 120 -7.61 -6.20 -20.86
C LEU A 120 -8.77 -5.40 -20.27
N CYS A 121 -9.05 -4.22 -20.82
CA CYS A 121 -10.18 -3.40 -20.40
C CYS A 121 -11.52 -4.07 -20.69
N GLU A 122 -11.65 -4.72 -21.85
CA GLU A 122 -12.88 -5.45 -22.21
C GLU A 122 -13.11 -6.67 -21.34
N GLU A 123 -12.06 -7.42 -21.01
CA GLU A 123 -12.16 -8.57 -20.09
C GLU A 123 -12.55 -8.15 -18.69
N GLY A 124 -12.11 -6.98 -18.23
CA GLY A 124 -12.37 -6.48 -16.89
C GLY A 124 -13.75 -5.83 -16.72
N SER A 125 -14.51 -5.68 -17.78
CA SER A 125 -15.83 -4.99 -17.72
C SER A 125 -17.01 -5.92 -17.60
#